data_f658f81290d1a9002e76886c310af212
#
_entry.id   f658f81290d1a9002e76886c310af212
#
_cell.length_a   1.000
_cell.length_b   1.000
_cell.length_c   1.000
_cell.angle_alpha   90.00
_cell.angle_beta   90.00
_cell.angle_gamma   90.00
#
_symmetry.space_group_name_H-M   'P 1'
#
loop_
_entity.id
_entity.type
_entity.pdbx_description
1 polymer ?
#
loop_
_entity_poly.entity_id
_entity_poly.type
_entity_poly.pdbx_seq_one_letter_code
_entity_poly.pdbx_strand_id
1 'polypeptide(L)'
;MEEVDGRLQAAVASQLVAWREALASGAARVGWKLGVGDAERIGREIAVGHLTSASLVAPGSSFAADPVDVLHADAEIAVRLGRDLAPDGDGSTVRAAIAGYGVALEIVDLSDAERGAETVVAGNIFHRAVSFGRFRTEPPAHEAEGRLLVNGTTRITGPLPVDVIERVRAAARVLSAVGEQLRAGDLVITGSVVQVAVDRGDEVVAEIGSLGSVGLVISR
;
A
#
# COMPACT_ATOMS: atom_id res chain seq x y z
N MET A 1 -16.88 -4.93 -19.52
CA MET A 1 -15.64 -5.60 -19.07
C MET A 1 -14.51 -4.86 -19.77
N GLU A 2 -13.92 -3.86 -19.07
CA GLU A 2 -12.83 -3.08 -19.64
C GLU A 2 -11.63 -4.00 -19.87
N GLU A 3 -11.11 -3.94 -21.09
CA GLU A 3 -9.95 -4.72 -21.54
C GLU A 3 -8.74 -4.29 -20.71
N VAL A 4 -8.20 -5.22 -19.90
CA VAL A 4 -6.98 -4.98 -19.14
C VAL A 4 -5.86 -4.71 -20.16
N ASP A 5 -5.23 -3.52 -20.11
CA ASP A 5 -4.11 -3.19 -20.98
C ASP A 5 -3.04 -4.30 -20.86
N GLY A 6 -2.78 -5.00 -21.96
CA GLY A 6 -1.90 -6.16 -21.96
C GLY A 6 -0.47 -5.87 -21.50
N ARG A 7 -0.01 -4.61 -21.65
CA ARG A 7 1.32 -4.18 -21.20
C ARG A 7 1.38 -4.10 -19.68
N LEU A 8 0.35 -3.55 -19.03
CA LEU A 8 0.28 -3.50 -17.57
C LEU A 8 0.05 -4.88 -16.96
N GLN A 9 -0.69 -5.74 -17.64
CA GLN A 9 -0.82 -7.14 -17.22
C GLN A 9 0.54 -7.85 -17.26
N ALA A 10 1.35 -7.63 -18.29
CA ALA A 10 2.71 -8.14 -18.38
C ALA A 10 3.62 -7.56 -17.29
N ALA A 11 3.48 -6.27 -16.96
CA ALA A 11 4.24 -5.62 -15.88
C ALA A 11 3.89 -6.22 -14.50
N VAL A 12 2.61 -6.44 -14.22
CA VAL A 12 2.16 -7.12 -12.99
C VAL A 12 2.68 -8.56 -12.96
N ALA A 13 2.63 -9.29 -14.08
CA ALA A 13 3.17 -10.64 -14.15
C ALA A 13 4.67 -10.68 -13.86
N SER A 14 5.44 -9.72 -14.39
CA SER A 14 6.87 -9.57 -14.10
C SER A 14 7.13 -9.27 -12.61
N GLN A 15 6.37 -8.34 -12.02
CA GLN A 15 6.43 -8.04 -10.58
C GLN A 15 6.18 -9.30 -9.73
N LEU A 16 5.20 -10.14 -10.11
CA LEU A 16 4.88 -11.38 -9.40
C LEU A 16 5.98 -12.45 -9.51
N VAL A 17 6.84 -12.41 -10.53
CA VAL A 17 8.02 -13.27 -10.58
C VAL A 17 8.96 -12.91 -9.43
N ALA A 18 9.32 -11.64 -9.28
CA ALA A 18 10.18 -11.17 -8.19
C ALA A 18 9.56 -11.47 -6.80
N TRP A 19 8.25 -11.30 -6.67
CA TRP A 19 7.53 -11.66 -5.43
C TRP A 19 7.65 -13.15 -5.11
N ARG A 20 7.44 -14.05 -6.10
CA ARG A 20 7.57 -15.51 -5.89
C ARG A 20 9.00 -15.92 -5.55
N GLU A 21 9.99 -15.27 -6.15
CA GLU A 21 11.41 -15.47 -5.82
C GLU A 21 11.70 -15.06 -4.37
N ALA A 22 11.17 -13.92 -3.90
CA ALA A 22 11.29 -13.49 -2.51
C ALA A 22 10.66 -14.51 -1.55
N LEU A 23 9.47 -15.04 -1.86
CA LEU A 23 8.81 -16.07 -1.06
C LEU A 23 9.62 -17.37 -1.04
N ALA A 24 10.15 -17.80 -2.19
CA ALA A 24 11.00 -18.99 -2.29
C ALA A 24 12.31 -18.84 -1.52
N SER A 25 12.80 -17.60 -1.36
CA SER A 25 13.99 -17.25 -0.57
C SER A 25 13.71 -17.08 0.93
N GLY A 26 12.48 -17.36 1.39
CA GLY A 26 12.11 -17.37 2.80
C GLY A 26 11.34 -16.15 3.30
N ALA A 27 11.04 -15.16 2.45
CA ALA A 27 10.13 -14.09 2.82
C ALA A 27 8.69 -14.64 3.00
N ALA A 28 7.95 -14.12 3.98
CA ALA A 28 6.54 -14.46 4.15
C ALA A 28 5.66 -13.48 3.36
N ARG A 29 4.53 -13.98 2.83
CA ARG A 29 3.46 -13.15 2.28
C ARG A 29 2.88 -12.28 3.39
N VAL A 30 2.75 -10.96 3.15
CA VAL A 30 2.07 -10.02 4.04
C VAL A 30 0.76 -9.56 3.41
N GLY A 31 0.76 -9.29 2.10
CA GLY A 31 -0.43 -8.83 1.40
C GLY A 31 -0.11 -7.99 0.17
N TRP A 32 -0.85 -6.89 -0.01
CA TRP A 32 -0.83 -6.10 -1.22
C TRP A 32 -0.88 -4.60 -0.95
N LYS A 33 -0.32 -3.83 -1.87
CA LYS A 33 -0.44 -2.37 -1.89
C LYS A 33 -1.20 -1.92 -3.14
N LEU A 34 -1.88 -0.77 -3.02
CA LEU A 34 -2.55 -0.16 -4.16
C LEU A 34 -1.89 1.17 -4.51
N GLY A 35 -1.48 1.30 -5.76
CA GLY A 35 -1.16 2.59 -6.35
C GLY A 35 -2.45 3.19 -6.89
N VAL A 36 -2.85 4.35 -6.37
CA VAL A 36 -4.10 5.04 -6.73
C VAL A 36 -3.78 6.48 -7.09
N GLY A 37 -4.44 7.02 -8.10
CA GLY A 37 -4.43 8.45 -8.40
C GLY A 37 -4.08 8.77 -9.83
N ASP A 38 -2.82 8.87 -10.21
CA ASP A 38 -2.41 9.32 -11.53
C ASP A 38 -2.47 8.19 -12.56
N ALA A 39 -3.59 8.10 -13.30
CA ALA A 39 -3.78 7.11 -14.34
C ALA A 39 -2.78 7.23 -15.49
N GLU A 40 -2.24 8.43 -15.78
CA GLU A 40 -1.19 8.61 -16.76
C GLU A 40 0.12 7.98 -16.30
N ARG A 41 0.43 8.11 -15.01
CA ARG A 41 1.66 7.63 -14.39
C ARG A 41 1.67 6.13 -14.15
N ILE A 42 0.54 5.56 -13.69
CA ILE A 42 0.41 4.13 -13.36
C ILE A 42 -0.37 3.34 -14.42
N GLY A 43 -0.81 4.02 -15.49
CA GLY A 43 -1.51 3.43 -16.62
C GLY A 43 -2.96 3.03 -16.37
N ARG A 44 -3.47 3.24 -15.14
CA ARG A 44 -4.83 2.88 -14.71
C ARG A 44 -5.23 3.62 -13.46
N GLU A 45 -6.52 3.50 -13.11
CA GLU A 45 -7.03 4.02 -11.84
C GLU A 45 -6.44 3.31 -10.61
N ILE A 46 -6.13 2.01 -10.71
CA ILE A 46 -5.53 1.22 -9.62
C ILE A 46 -4.47 0.27 -10.18
N ALA A 47 -3.26 0.39 -9.66
CA ALA A 47 -2.21 -0.60 -9.80
C ALA A 47 -2.06 -1.40 -8.50
N VAL A 48 -1.61 -2.66 -8.59
CA VAL A 48 -1.42 -3.53 -7.43
C VAL A 48 0.04 -3.92 -7.31
N GLY A 49 0.62 -3.69 -6.12
CA GLY A 49 1.94 -4.16 -5.73
C GLY A 49 1.85 -5.19 -4.60
N HIS A 50 2.94 -5.88 -4.33
CA HIS A 50 3.00 -6.89 -3.28
C HIS A 50 3.70 -6.39 -2.02
N LEU A 51 3.32 -6.96 -0.87
CA LEU A 51 3.96 -6.77 0.43
C LEU A 51 4.49 -8.10 0.94
N THR A 52 5.74 -8.11 1.41
CA THR A 52 6.38 -9.28 2.03
C THR A 52 6.99 -8.92 3.36
N SER A 53 7.34 -9.94 4.16
CA SER A 53 8.05 -9.72 5.42
C SER A 53 9.42 -9.05 5.26
N ALA A 54 10.01 -9.08 4.05
CA ALA A 54 11.29 -8.44 3.77
C ALA A 54 11.22 -6.90 3.78
N SER A 55 10.03 -6.33 3.49
CA SER A 55 9.79 -4.87 3.54
C SER A 55 8.98 -4.43 4.77
N LEU A 56 8.65 -5.37 5.68
CA LEU A 56 7.91 -5.06 6.89
C LEU A 56 8.84 -4.51 7.97
N VAL A 57 8.58 -3.29 8.41
CA VAL A 57 9.29 -2.62 9.51
C VAL A 57 8.40 -2.62 10.75
N ALA A 58 8.93 -3.06 11.89
CA ALA A 58 8.17 -3.01 13.14
C ALA A 58 7.88 -1.56 13.56
N PRO A 59 6.70 -1.27 14.14
CA PRO A 59 6.39 0.08 14.65
C PRO A 59 7.47 0.61 15.59
N GLY A 60 7.91 1.85 15.37
CA GLY A 60 8.97 2.51 16.14
C GLY A 60 10.39 2.07 15.80
N SER A 61 10.57 1.13 14.86
CA SER A 61 11.89 0.69 14.41
C SER A 61 12.42 1.58 13.28
N SER A 62 13.66 1.30 12.85
CA SER A 62 14.32 2.07 11.79
C SER A 62 14.23 1.35 10.44
N PHE A 63 14.04 2.13 9.38
CA PHE A 63 14.23 1.74 7.99
C PHE A 63 15.56 2.34 7.49
N ALA A 64 16.47 1.49 6.98
CA ALA A 64 17.75 1.93 6.42
C ALA A 64 17.56 2.41 4.98
N ALA A 65 17.89 3.68 4.73
CA ALA A 65 17.77 4.31 3.42
C ALA A 65 19.11 4.39 2.69
N ASP A 66 19.12 4.13 1.38
CA ASP A 66 20.27 4.37 0.53
C ASP A 66 20.50 5.89 0.31
N PRO A 67 21.78 6.33 0.16
CA PRO A 67 22.10 7.74 -0.07
C PRO A 67 21.46 8.36 -1.32
N VAL A 68 21.10 7.56 -2.28
CA VAL A 68 20.55 7.99 -3.57
C VAL A 68 19.03 7.95 -3.63
N ASP A 69 18.37 7.42 -2.60
CA ASP A 69 16.91 7.32 -2.55
C ASP A 69 16.25 8.71 -2.48
N VAL A 70 15.16 8.90 -3.20
CA VAL A 70 14.25 10.06 -3.12
C VAL A 70 13.01 9.61 -2.36
N LEU A 71 13.12 9.61 -1.04
CA LEU A 71 12.12 9.00 -0.18
C LEU A 71 10.91 9.90 0.06
N HIS A 72 9.74 9.27 0.02
CA HIS A 72 8.50 9.84 0.50
C HIS A 72 7.83 8.87 1.48
N ALA A 73 7.06 9.44 2.38
CA ALA A 73 6.23 8.71 3.32
C ALA A 73 4.76 8.89 2.97
N ASP A 74 4.01 7.80 3.00
CA ASP A 74 2.57 7.75 2.73
C ASP A 74 1.82 7.30 3.97
N ALA A 75 0.80 8.09 4.39
CA ALA A 75 -0.18 7.62 5.35
C ALA A 75 -1.31 6.93 4.59
N GLU A 76 -1.62 5.69 4.96
CA GLU A 76 -2.62 4.88 4.27
C GLU A 76 -3.58 4.19 5.23
N ILE A 77 -4.83 3.99 4.77
CA ILE A 77 -5.73 3.04 5.42
C ILE A 77 -5.28 1.64 5.04
N ALA A 78 -5.02 0.81 6.04
CA ALA A 78 -4.80 -0.62 5.84
C ALA A 78 -6.07 -1.39 6.18
N VAL A 79 -6.42 -2.39 5.37
CA VAL A 79 -7.45 -3.38 5.72
C VAL A 79 -6.80 -4.74 5.92
N ARG A 80 -7.34 -5.52 6.87
CA ARG A 80 -6.97 -6.92 7.08
C ARG A 80 -8.13 -7.79 6.65
N LEU A 81 -7.87 -8.76 5.79
CA LEU A 81 -8.89 -9.70 5.37
C LEU A 81 -9.04 -10.85 6.37
N GLY A 82 -10.28 -11.18 6.69
CA GLY A 82 -10.64 -12.32 7.54
C GLY A 82 -11.04 -13.56 6.74
N ARG A 83 -11.23 -13.41 5.44
CA ARG A 83 -11.55 -14.50 4.50
C ARG A 83 -11.07 -14.18 3.09
N ASP A 84 -10.95 -15.19 2.27
CA ASP A 84 -10.62 -15.05 0.85
C ASP A 84 -11.67 -14.21 0.13
N LEU A 85 -11.24 -13.42 -0.83
CA LEU A 85 -12.13 -12.55 -1.62
C LEU A 85 -12.08 -12.94 -3.10
N ALA A 86 -13.22 -13.36 -3.62
CA ALA A 86 -13.39 -13.66 -5.04
C ALA A 86 -13.44 -12.36 -5.88
N PRO A 87 -12.99 -12.42 -7.16
CA PRO A 87 -12.88 -11.23 -8.02
C PRO A 87 -14.24 -10.64 -8.42
N ASP A 88 -15.30 -11.42 -8.38
CA ASP A 88 -16.68 -11.06 -8.72
C ASP A 88 -17.50 -10.60 -7.51
N GLY A 89 -16.90 -10.57 -6.32
CA GLY A 89 -17.55 -10.09 -5.11
C GLY A 89 -18.06 -8.65 -5.25
N ASP A 90 -19.28 -8.40 -4.80
CA ASP A 90 -19.83 -7.04 -4.70
C ASP A 90 -19.29 -6.30 -3.47
N GLY A 91 -19.66 -5.03 -3.31
CA GLY A 91 -19.18 -4.22 -2.18
C GLY A 91 -19.62 -4.78 -0.82
N SER A 92 -20.75 -5.52 -0.73
CA SER A 92 -21.19 -6.16 0.52
C SER A 92 -20.32 -7.36 0.86
N THR A 93 -19.93 -8.15 -0.14
CA THR A 93 -18.99 -9.27 -0.02
C THR A 93 -17.63 -8.80 0.43
N VAL A 94 -17.10 -7.73 -0.18
CA VAL A 94 -15.81 -7.11 0.23
C VAL A 94 -15.87 -6.64 1.67
N ARG A 95 -16.92 -5.91 2.06
CA ARG A 95 -17.11 -5.43 3.43
C ARG A 95 -17.15 -6.57 4.44
N ALA A 96 -17.84 -7.66 4.10
CA ALA A 96 -17.91 -8.86 4.94
C ALA A 96 -16.59 -9.65 5.01
N ALA A 97 -15.69 -9.46 4.04
CA ALA A 97 -14.36 -10.09 4.04
C ALA A 97 -13.35 -9.33 4.92
N ILE A 98 -13.57 -8.04 5.19
CA ILE A 98 -12.67 -7.23 6.01
C ILE A 98 -12.86 -7.58 7.49
N ALA A 99 -11.79 -8.00 8.16
CA ALA A 99 -11.75 -8.30 9.58
C ALA A 99 -11.23 -7.13 10.42
N GLY A 100 -10.67 -6.09 9.80
CA GLY A 100 -10.19 -4.92 10.53
C GLY A 100 -9.57 -3.85 9.66
N TYR A 101 -9.50 -2.66 10.24
CA TYR A 101 -8.91 -1.45 9.66
C TYR A 101 -7.77 -0.96 10.54
N GLY A 102 -6.71 -0.45 9.95
CA GLY A 102 -5.54 0.07 10.66
C GLY A 102 -4.88 1.20 9.88
N VAL A 103 -3.86 1.78 10.49
CA VAL A 103 -2.98 2.75 9.84
C VAL A 103 -1.80 2.00 9.27
N ALA A 104 -1.40 2.32 8.04
CA ALA A 104 -0.11 1.98 7.49
C ALA A 104 0.72 3.24 7.23
N LEU A 105 2.01 3.13 7.44
CA LEU A 105 3.02 4.08 7.00
C LEU A 105 3.87 3.34 5.96
N GLU A 106 3.72 3.74 4.69
CA GLU A 106 4.54 3.22 3.60
C GLU A 106 5.69 4.19 3.32
N ILE A 107 6.87 3.66 3.04
CA ILE A 107 8.01 4.39 2.49
C ILE A 107 8.16 3.99 1.03
N VAL A 108 8.18 4.99 0.16
CA VAL A 108 8.37 4.83 -1.29
C VAL A 108 9.60 5.59 -1.74
N ASP A 109 10.24 5.08 -2.81
CA ASP A 109 11.38 5.74 -3.44
C ASP A 109 10.99 6.24 -4.82
N LEU A 110 10.92 7.54 -4.99
CA LEU A 110 10.53 8.21 -6.23
C LEU A 110 11.70 8.57 -7.14
N SER A 111 12.91 8.06 -6.91
CA SER A 111 14.08 8.31 -7.78
C SER A 111 13.84 7.93 -9.24
N ASP A 112 12.98 6.94 -9.50
CA ASP A 112 12.58 6.46 -10.82
C ASP A 112 11.18 6.96 -11.27
N ALA A 113 10.65 8.02 -10.68
CA ALA A 113 9.30 8.50 -10.91
C ALA A 113 9.01 8.95 -12.37
N GLU A 114 10.05 9.30 -13.12
CA GLU A 114 9.94 9.68 -14.54
C GLU A 114 9.84 8.47 -15.49
N ARG A 115 9.99 7.24 -15.00
CA ARG A 115 9.87 6.03 -15.82
C ARG A 115 8.40 5.74 -16.18
N GLY A 116 8.20 5.10 -17.33
CA GLY A 116 6.85 4.73 -17.81
C GLY A 116 6.11 3.78 -16.86
N ALA A 117 4.78 3.75 -16.98
CA ALA A 117 3.87 2.99 -16.12
C ALA A 117 4.24 1.52 -15.96
N GLU A 118 4.67 0.86 -17.04
CA GLU A 118 5.08 -0.55 -17.02
C GLU A 118 6.28 -0.77 -16.10
N THR A 119 7.27 0.12 -16.15
CA THR A 119 8.47 0.03 -15.28
C THR A 119 8.10 0.26 -13.82
N VAL A 120 7.26 1.24 -13.54
CA VAL A 120 6.76 1.55 -12.19
C VAL A 120 6.01 0.35 -11.61
N VAL A 121 5.10 -0.24 -12.38
CA VAL A 121 4.31 -1.41 -11.94
C VAL A 121 5.20 -2.64 -11.76
N ALA A 122 6.10 -2.92 -12.71
CA ALA A 122 7.03 -4.05 -12.60
C ALA A 122 7.99 -3.91 -11.40
N GLY A 123 8.36 -2.65 -11.04
CA GLY A 123 9.19 -2.29 -9.89
C GLY A 123 8.42 -2.21 -8.55
N ASN A 124 7.24 -2.80 -8.46
CA ASN A 124 6.41 -2.78 -7.24
C ASN A 124 5.95 -1.39 -6.78
N ILE A 125 5.70 -0.50 -7.72
CA ILE A 125 5.09 0.83 -7.49
C ILE A 125 5.85 1.60 -6.40
N PHE A 126 7.16 1.78 -6.59
CA PHE A 126 8.06 2.54 -5.69
C PHE A 126 8.23 1.97 -4.26
N HIS A 127 7.63 0.83 -3.94
CA HIS A 127 7.62 0.28 -2.58
C HIS A 127 9.01 -0.02 -2.02
N ARG A 128 9.30 0.45 -0.80
CA ARG A 128 10.53 0.15 -0.07
C ARG A 128 10.26 -0.50 1.29
N ALA A 129 9.34 0.06 2.05
CA ALA A 129 9.01 -0.45 3.38
C ALA A 129 7.58 -0.11 3.78
N VAL A 130 7.03 -0.88 4.70
CA VAL A 130 5.73 -0.60 5.31
C VAL A 130 5.73 -0.96 6.80
N SER A 131 5.08 -0.13 7.60
CA SER A 131 4.81 -0.39 9.01
C SER A 131 3.30 -0.28 9.27
N PHE A 132 2.77 -1.14 10.14
CA PHE A 132 1.35 -1.20 10.45
C PHE A 132 1.08 -0.87 11.91
N GLY A 133 0.10 0.00 12.16
CA GLY A 133 -0.47 0.23 13.48
C GLY A 133 -1.41 -0.91 13.91
N ARG A 134 -2.10 -0.69 15.02
CA ARG A 134 -3.10 -1.65 15.51
C ARG A 134 -4.32 -1.68 14.59
N PHE A 135 -4.87 -2.88 14.39
CA PHE A 135 -6.11 -3.06 13.65
C PHE A 135 -7.32 -3.03 14.61
N ARG A 136 -8.41 -2.39 14.15
CA ARG A 136 -9.73 -2.29 14.81
C ARG A 136 -10.80 -2.84 13.88
N THR A 137 -11.91 -3.30 14.44
CA THR A 137 -13.04 -3.85 13.67
C THR A 137 -13.83 -2.76 12.94
N GLU A 138 -13.94 -1.58 13.54
CA GLU A 138 -14.71 -0.47 12.98
C GLU A 138 -13.87 0.28 11.92
N PRO A 139 -14.48 0.66 10.78
CA PRO A 139 -13.86 1.55 9.81
C PRO A 139 -13.61 2.94 10.43
N PRO A 140 -12.71 3.75 9.85
CA PRO A 140 -12.55 5.13 10.27
C PRO A 140 -13.85 5.91 10.01
N ALA A 141 -14.12 6.95 10.84
CA ALA A 141 -15.24 7.85 10.62
C ALA A 141 -15.08 8.58 9.27
N HIS A 142 -16.20 8.84 8.60
CA HIS A 142 -16.19 9.45 7.25
C HIS A 142 -15.54 10.84 7.22
N GLU A 143 -15.72 11.63 8.30
CA GLU A 143 -15.14 12.98 8.42
C GLU A 143 -13.72 12.98 9.00
N ALA A 144 -13.14 11.80 9.24
CA ALA A 144 -11.79 11.71 9.76
C ALA A 144 -10.77 12.13 8.70
N GLU A 145 -9.62 12.60 9.18
CA GLU A 145 -8.48 12.98 8.36
C GLU A 145 -7.31 12.03 8.60
N GLY A 146 -6.47 11.91 7.56
CA GLY A 146 -5.14 11.35 7.67
C GLY A 146 -4.10 12.46 7.71
N ARG A 147 -3.01 12.25 8.44
CA ARG A 147 -1.89 13.20 8.51
C ARG A 147 -0.55 12.51 8.67
N LEU A 148 0.48 13.21 8.23
CA LEU A 148 1.87 12.84 8.43
C LEU A 148 2.57 13.88 9.28
N LEU A 149 3.28 13.39 10.30
CA LEU A 149 4.16 14.19 11.12
C LEU A 149 5.61 13.77 10.79
N VAL A 150 6.49 14.77 10.70
CA VAL A 150 7.94 14.57 10.59
C VAL A 150 8.60 15.32 11.73
N ASN A 151 9.39 14.62 12.53
CA ASN A 151 10.06 15.14 13.72
C ASN A 151 9.08 15.83 14.68
N GLY A 152 7.93 15.21 14.92
CA GLY A 152 6.87 15.69 15.79
C GLY A 152 6.04 16.87 15.24
N THR A 153 6.32 17.34 14.02
CA THR A 153 5.58 18.44 13.38
C THR A 153 4.67 17.91 12.27
N THR A 154 3.38 18.24 12.31
CA THR A 154 2.44 17.92 11.21
C THR A 154 2.88 18.65 9.95
N ARG A 155 3.17 17.87 8.89
CA ARG A 155 3.61 18.39 7.58
C ARG A 155 2.46 18.52 6.60
N ILE A 156 1.52 17.58 6.68
CA ILE A 156 0.37 17.53 5.77
C ILE A 156 -0.82 16.86 6.46
N THR A 157 -2.03 17.29 6.10
CA THR A 157 -3.31 16.69 6.49
C THR A 157 -4.22 16.63 5.28
N GLY A 158 -5.02 15.58 5.16
CA GLY A 158 -5.97 15.41 4.06
C GLY A 158 -7.16 14.53 4.43
N PRO A 159 -8.27 14.65 3.68
CA PRO A 159 -9.47 13.86 3.90
C PRO A 159 -9.24 12.39 3.57
N LEU A 160 -9.97 11.50 4.23
CA LEU A 160 -9.92 10.07 3.92
C LEU A 160 -10.66 9.77 2.60
N PRO A 161 -10.19 8.76 1.84
CA PRO A 161 -10.90 8.29 0.66
C PRO A 161 -12.24 7.64 1.07
N VAL A 162 -13.29 7.92 0.30
CA VAL A 162 -14.64 7.36 0.53
C VAL A 162 -14.84 5.99 -0.13
N ASP A 163 -13.91 5.57 -0.98
CA ASP A 163 -14.03 4.45 -1.90
C ASP A 163 -13.15 3.22 -1.54
N VAL A 164 -12.70 3.10 -0.27
CA VAL A 164 -11.82 2.00 0.21
C VAL A 164 -12.34 0.62 -0.21
N ILE A 165 -13.65 0.39 -0.11
CA ILE A 165 -14.28 -0.90 -0.48
C ILE A 165 -14.13 -1.16 -1.98
N GLU A 166 -14.35 -0.16 -2.83
CA GLU A 166 -14.21 -0.30 -4.27
C GLU A 166 -12.76 -0.49 -4.69
N ARG A 167 -11.82 0.13 -4.00
CA ARG A 167 -10.37 -0.08 -4.22
C ARG A 167 -9.97 -1.53 -3.94
N VAL A 168 -10.40 -2.10 -2.81
CA VAL A 168 -10.15 -3.52 -2.48
C VAL A 168 -10.80 -4.45 -3.49
N ARG A 169 -12.03 -4.12 -3.93
CA ARG A 169 -12.73 -4.87 -4.98
C ARG A 169 -12.00 -4.84 -6.32
N ALA A 170 -11.49 -3.66 -6.72
CA ALA A 170 -10.70 -3.52 -7.94
C ALA A 170 -9.38 -4.32 -7.85
N ALA A 171 -8.71 -4.30 -6.70
CA ALA A 171 -7.52 -5.11 -6.45
C ALA A 171 -7.78 -6.62 -6.63
N ALA A 172 -8.92 -7.13 -6.14
CA ALA A 172 -9.29 -8.53 -6.32
C ALA A 172 -9.41 -8.92 -7.81
N ARG A 173 -9.96 -8.01 -8.64
CA ARG A 173 -10.07 -8.22 -10.09
C ARG A 173 -8.71 -8.19 -10.79
N VAL A 174 -7.86 -7.21 -10.45
CA VAL A 174 -6.50 -7.09 -11.02
C VAL A 174 -5.68 -8.34 -10.70
N LEU A 175 -5.71 -8.80 -9.46
CA LEU A 175 -4.99 -10.00 -9.03
C LEU A 175 -5.52 -11.26 -9.72
N SER A 176 -6.83 -11.41 -9.86
CA SER A 176 -7.43 -12.55 -10.55
C SER A 176 -7.00 -12.65 -12.01
N ALA A 177 -6.84 -11.50 -12.69
CA ALA A 177 -6.39 -11.45 -14.08
C ALA A 177 -4.96 -11.99 -14.29
N VAL A 178 -4.17 -12.07 -13.21
CA VAL A 178 -2.79 -12.59 -13.21
C VAL A 178 -2.64 -13.89 -12.41
N GLY A 179 -3.76 -14.55 -12.07
CA GLY A 179 -3.78 -15.84 -11.39
C GLY A 179 -3.51 -15.76 -9.89
N GLU A 180 -3.66 -14.57 -9.28
CA GLU A 180 -3.54 -14.37 -7.84
C GLU A 180 -4.89 -14.03 -7.22
N GLN A 181 -4.94 -14.06 -5.89
CA GLN A 181 -6.15 -13.81 -5.12
C GLN A 181 -5.84 -13.10 -3.81
N LEU A 182 -6.77 -12.26 -3.36
CA LEU A 182 -6.80 -11.76 -1.98
C LEU A 182 -7.24 -12.88 -1.04
N ARG A 183 -6.42 -13.16 -0.02
CA ARG A 183 -6.61 -14.29 0.89
C ARG A 183 -6.89 -13.83 2.32
N ALA A 184 -7.51 -14.69 3.11
CA ALA A 184 -7.61 -14.50 4.54
C ALA A 184 -6.23 -14.26 5.16
N GLY A 185 -6.11 -13.23 5.99
CA GLY A 185 -4.86 -12.80 6.60
C GLY A 185 -4.10 -11.73 5.81
N ASP A 186 -4.37 -11.53 4.52
CA ASP A 186 -3.71 -10.46 3.76
C ASP A 186 -4.00 -9.09 4.36
N LEU A 187 -2.96 -8.27 4.41
CA LEU A 187 -3.06 -6.84 4.65
C LEU A 187 -3.07 -6.11 3.30
N VAL A 188 -3.99 -5.17 3.13
CA VAL A 188 -4.07 -4.36 1.90
C VAL A 188 -3.96 -2.90 2.29
N ILE A 189 -2.91 -2.20 1.83
CA ILE A 189 -2.82 -0.75 1.93
C ILE A 189 -3.49 -0.14 0.69
N THR A 190 -4.36 0.85 0.93
CA THR A 190 -5.42 1.20 -0.03
C THR A 190 -5.13 2.44 -0.87
N GLY A 191 -3.89 2.88 -0.90
CA GLY A 191 -3.43 4.07 -1.59
C GLY A 191 -3.31 5.26 -0.65
N SER A 192 -2.35 6.12 -0.95
CA SER A 192 -1.98 7.27 -0.12
C SER A 192 -3.19 8.19 0.17
N VAL A 193 -3.39 8.49 1.44
CA VAL A 193 -4.26 9.57 1.91
C VAL A 193 -3.53 10.90 1.79
N VAL A 194 -2.30 10.94 2.28
CA VAL A 194 -1.37 12.07 2.19
C VAL A 194 0.06 11.55 2.07
N GLN A 195 0.90 12.31 1.34
CA GLN A 195 2.30 11.98 1.08
C GLN A 195 3.19 13.18 1.39
N VAL A 196 4.40 12.94 1.90
CA VAL A 196 5.40 13.97 2.17
C VAL A 196 6.81 13.44 1.89
N ALA A 197 7.69 14.30 1.36
CA ALA A 197 9.11 13.98 1.25
C ALA A 197 9.74 13.84 2.64
N VAL A 198 10.64 12.87 2.80
CA VAL A 198 11.35 12.58 4.06
C VAL A 198 12.83 12.35 3.81
N ASP A 199 13.64 12.70 4.80
CA ASP A 199 15.09 12.60 4.74
C ASP A 199 15.63 11.58 5.75
N ARG A 200 16.86 11.16 5.55
CA ARG A 200 17.58 10.33 6.52
C ARG A 200 17.78 11.08 7.84
N GLY A 201 17.38 10.45 8.93
CA GLY A 201 17.38 11.01 10.27
C GLY A 201 15.99 11.44 10.73
N ASP A 202 15.00 11.48 9.83
CA ASP A 202 13.63 11.84 10.20
C ASP A 202 12.93 10.73 10.99
N GLU A 203 12.19 11.12 12.01
CA GLU A 203 11.14 10.34 12.63
C GLU A 203 9.82 10.68 11.93
N VAL A 204 9.16 9.66 11.39
CA VAL A 204 7.92 9.83 10.62
C VAL A 204 6.78 9.10 11.30
N VAL A 205 5.64 9.78 11.45
CA VAL A 205 4.42 9.21 12.03
C VAL A 205 3.24 9.45 11.10
N ALA A 206 2.54 8.38 10.75
CA ALA A 206 1.24 8.42 10.09
C ALA A 206 0.13 8.30 11.14
N GLU A 207 -0.89 9.15 11.04
CA GLU A 207 -2.08 9.10 11.90
C GLU A 207 -3.33 9.13 11.03
N ILE A 208 -4.33 8.32 11.37
CA ILE A 208 -5.63 8.30 10.68
C ILE A 208 -6.76 8.25 11.70
N GLY A 209 -7.35 9.39 11.95
CA GLY A 209 -8.55 9.53 12.79
C GLY A 209 -8.58 8.60 14.01
N SER A 210 -9.66 7.85 14.16
CA SER A 210 -9.84 6.88 15.26
C SER A 210 -9.04 5.58 15.10
N LEU A 211 -8.40 5.33 13.95
CA LEU A 211 -7.57 4.14 13.76
C LEU A 211 -6.27 4.21 14.56
N GLY A 212 -5.79 5.41 14.91
CA GLY A 212 -4.58 5.63 15.68
C GLY A 212 -3.40 6.03 14.81
N SER A 213 -2.20 5.58 15.19
CA SER A 213 -0.96 5.97 14.55
C SER A 213 0.04 4.84 14.42
N VAL A 214 1.01 5.02 13.53
CA VAL A 214 2.21 4.18 13.40
C VAL A 214 3.38 5.05 12.94
N GLY A 215 4.57 4.78 13.43
CA GLY A 215 5.76 5.55 13.07
C GLY A 215 6.98 4.67 12.88
N LEU A 216 7.98 5.21 12.22
CA LEU A 216 9.32 4.65 12.06
C LEU A 216 10.36 5.77 11.96
N VAL A 217 11.64 5.40 12.01
CA VAL A 217 12.78 6.32 11.81
C VAL A 217 13.48 5.98 10.50
N ILE A 218 13.77 6.99 9.68
CA ILE A 218 14.61 6.82 8.48
C ILE A 218 16.07 6.85 8.93
N SER A 219 16.71 5.70 9.06
CA SER A 219 18.11 5.65 9.49
C SER A 219 19.09 5.93 8.34
N ARG A 220 20.31 6.26 8.71
CA ARG A 220 21.42 6.47 7.78
C ARG A 220 22.04 5.17 7.34
#